data_33bb0c30239efa317fa949f80ba01192
#
_entry.id   33bb0c30239efa317fa949f80ba01192
#
_cell.length_a   1.000
_cell.length_b   1.000
_cell.length_c   1.000
_cell.angle_alpha   90.00
_cell.angle_beta   90.00
_cell.angle_gamma   90.00
#
_symmetry.space_group_name_H-M   'P 1'
#
loop_
_entity.id
_entity.type
_entity.pdbx_description
1 polymer ?
#
loop_
_entity_poly.entity_id
_entity_poly.type
_entity_poly.pdbx_seq_one_letter_code
_entity_poly.pdbx_strand_id
1 'polypeptide(L)'
;IANRGYDAYAKNKILTASPAELTLMLYEGAIKFCNIAIVAIEDKNVEKAHINITKVENIIAEFLSTLDHKYPVAKDFENVYNYLMDRLLEANLKKDKEILEEVLKHLRTMRDTWKEVMERNKTKKAN
;
A
#
# COMPACT_ATOMS: atom_id res chain seq x y z
N ILE A 1 -1.04 10.87 -24.70
CA ILE A 1 -0.37 10.17 -25.83
C ILE A 1 0.99 9.62 -25.36
N ALA A 2 1.77 10.42 -24.62
CA ALA A 2 3.08 9.99 -24.12
C ALA A 2 3.01 8.80 -23.15
N ASN A 3 1.83 8.53 -22.56
CA ASN A 3 1.66 7.49 -21.55
C ASN A 3 1.21 6.14 -22.08
N ARG A 4 0.93 6.02 -23.40
CA ARG A 4 0.44 4.76 -23.97
C ARG A 4 1.42 3.60 -23.78
N GLY A 5 2.71 3.83 -24.06
CA GLY A 5 3.74 2.80 -23.89
C GLY A 5 3.93 2.43 -22.43
N TYR A 6 3.91 3.44 -21.54
CA TYR A 6 4.03 3.22 -20.11
C TYR A 6 2.84 2.42 -19.58
N ASP A 7 1.62 2.78 -19.97
CA ASP A 7 0.40 2.09 -19.52
C ASP A 7 0.39 0.64 -20.00
N ALA A 8 0.80 0.37 -21.24
CA ALA A 8 0.90 -0.98 -21.76
C ALA A 8 1.94 -1.80 -21.00
N TYR A 9 3.10 -1.20 -20.71
CA TYR A 9 4.15 -1.85 -19.91
C TYR A 9 3.66 -2.18 -18.50
N ALA A 10 3.03 -1.21 -17.83
CA ALA A 10 2.50 -1.41 -16.47
C ALA A 10 1.43 -2.49 -16.46
N LYS A 11 0.53 -2.50 -17.44
CA LYS A 11 -0.50 -3.52 -17.56
C LYS A 11 0.10 -4.91 -17.76
N ASN A 12 1.09 -5.04 -18.65
CA ASN A 12 1.77 -6.31 -18.88
C ASN A 12 2.49 -6.80 -17.63
N LYS A 13 3.12 -5.90 -16.88
CA LYS A 13 3.77 -6.24 -15.61
C LYS A 13 2.78 -6.82 -14.62
N ILE A 14 1.59 -6.22 -14.50
CA ILE A 14 0.53 -6.72 -13.62
C ILE A 14 0.05 -8.09 -14.07
N LEU A 15 -0.20 -8.27 -15.38
CA LEU A 15 -0.73 -9.51 -15.91
C LEU A 15 0.25 -10.69 -15.77
N THR A 16 1.55 -10.42 -15.75
CA THR A 16 2.58 -11.47 -15.65
C THR A 16 3.14 -11.64 -14.24
N ALA A 17 2.73 -10.80 -13.30
CA ALA A 17 3.25 -10.83 -11.93
C ALA A 17 2.75 -12.06 -11.18
N SER A 18 3.61 -12.63 -10.33
CA SER A 18 3.21 -13.66 -9.37
C SER A 18 2.34 -13.03 -8.28
N PRO A 19 1.62 -13.85 -7.48
CA PRO A 19 0.88 -13.30 -6.32
C PRO A 19 1.76 -12.51 -5.37
N ALA A 20 2.99 -12.95 -5.13
CA ALA A 20 3.93 -12.24 -4.26
C ALA A 20 4.33 -10.89 -4.84
N GLU A 21 4.56 -10.83 -6.15
CA GLU A 21 4.88 -9.58 -6.85
C GLU A 21 3.69 -8.62 -6.84
N LEU A 22 2.46 -9.14 -6.99
CA LEU A 22 1.25 -8.32 -6.92
C LEU A 22 1.10 -7.68 -5.52
N THR A 23 1.39 -8.45 -4.47
CA THR A 23 1.35 -7.92 -3.10
C THR A 23 2.37 -6.78 -2.94
N LEU A 24 3.59 -6.96 -3.46
CA LEU A 24 4.61 -5.91 -3.43
C LEU A 24 4.13 -4.66 -4.18
N MET A 25 3.53 -4.84 -5.35
CA MET A 25 2.99 -3.72 -6.14
C MET A 25 1.90 -2.97 -5.37
N LEU A 26 1.08 -3.67 -4.59
CA LEU A 26 0.06 -3.02 -3.76
C LEU A 26 0.70 -2.18 -2.66
N TYR A 27 1.74 -2.68 -1.98
CA TYR A 27 2.46 -1.88 -0.98
C TYR A 27 3.08 -0.63 -1.62
N GLU A 28 3.71 -0.79 -2.77
CA GLU A 28 4.34 0.33 -3.47
C GLU A 28 3.30 1.35 -3.94
N GLY A 29 2.14 0.86 -4.40
CA GLY A 29 1.01 1.73 -4.76
C GLY A 29 0.48 2.52 -3.58
N ALA A 30 0.31 1.87 -2.43
CA ALA A 30 -0.15 2.53 -1.21
C ALA A 30 0.84 3.62 -0.78
N ILE A 31 2.14 3.34 -0.85
CA ILE A 31 3.19 4.32 -0.54
C ILE A 31 3.09 5.51 -1.48
N LYS A 32 2.96 5.26 -2.78
CA LYS A 32 2.83 6.30 -3.80
C LYS A 32 1.63 7.21 -3.53
N PHE A 33 0.46 6.62 -3.32
CA PHE A 33 -0.76 7.40 -3.09
C PHE A 33 -0.71 8.17 -1.78
N CYS A 34 -0.10 7.59 -0.74
CA CYS A 34 0.08 8.27 0.53
C CYS A 34 0.98 9.51 0.36
N ASN A 35 2.07 9.39 -0.39
CA ASN A 35 2.95 10.52 -0.70
C ASN A 35 2.21 11.60 -1.48
N ILE A 36 1.41 11.22 -2.47
CA ILE A 36 0.62 12.19 -3.24
C ILE A 36 -0.36 12.92 -2.34
N ALA A 37 -1.01 12.21 -1.41
CA ALA A 37 -1.95 12.82 -0.47
C ALA A 37 -1.25 13.82 0.46
N ILE A 38 -0.04 13.50 0.94
CA ILE A 38 0.74 14.41 1.79
C ILE A 38 1.02 15.72 1.04
N VAL A 39 1.52 15.62 -0.20
CA VAL A 39 1.81 16.81 -1.01
C VAL A 39 0.53 17.60 -1.31
N ALA A 40 -0.57 16.89 -1.57
CA ALA A 40 -1.86 17.55 -1.82
C ALA A 40 -2.32 18.37 -0.61
N ILE A 41 -2.13 17.84 0.61
CA ILE A 41 -2.44 18.58 1.83
C ILE A 41 -1.57 19.82 1.96
N GLU A 42 -0.27 19.70 1.69
CA GLU A 42 0.66 20.82 1.71
C GLU A 42 0.25 21.91 0.71
N ASP A 43 -0.26 21.49 -0.46
CA ASP A 43 -0.73 22.40 -1.51
C ASP A 43 -2.17 22.88 -1.27
N LYS A 44 -2.78 22.48 -0.16
CA LYS A 44 -4.17 22.80 0.19
C LYS A 44 -5.17 22.30 -0.84
N ASN A 45 -4.82 21.24 -1.56
CA ASN A 45 -5.71 20.57 -2.51
C ASN A 45 -6.46 19.45 -1.80
N VAL A 46 -7.57 19.81 -1.16
CA VAL A 46 -8.37 18.93 -0.31
C VAL A 46 -8.95 17.76 -1.11
N GLU A 47 -9.43 18.03 -2.32
CA GLU A 47 -10.03 16.99 -3.17
C GLU A 47 -9.00 15.95 -3.58
N LYS A 48 -7.83 16.37 -4.03
CA LYS A 48 -6.75 15.45 -4.43
C LYS A 48 -6.27 14.63 -3.23
N ALA A 49 -6.18 15.25 -2.05
CA ALA A 49 -5.84 14.54 -0.82
C ALA A 49 -6.86 13.45 -0.53
N HIS A 50 -8.15 13.78 -0.57
CA HIS A 50 -9.23 12.82 -0.33
C HIS A 50 -9.16 11.64 -1.30
N ILE A 51 -9.01 11.91 -2.59
CA ILE A 51 -8.95 10.87 -3.62
C ILE A 51 -7.80 9.90 -3.33
N ASN A 52 -6.63 10.43 -3.00
CA ASN A 52 -5.45 9.58 -2.80
C ASN A 52 -5.47 8.84 -1.46
N ILE A 53 -6.01 9.44 -0.40
CA ILE A 53 -6.23 8.73 0.86
C ILE A 53 -7.19 7.56 0.63
N THR A 54 -8.26 7.78 -0.13
CA THR A 54 -9.23 6.73 -0.45
C THR A 54 -8.56 5.57 -1.19
N LYS A 55 -7.62 5.86 -2.10
CA LYS A 55 -6.86 4.81 -2.80
C LYS A 55 -6.01 3.99 -1.83
N VAL A 56 -5.39 4.62 -0.84
CA VAL A 56 -4.65 3.89 0.20
C VAL A 56 -5.61 3.00 1.01
N GLU A 57 -6.75 3.55 1.42
CA GLU A 57 -7.76 2.79 2.16
C GLU A 57 -8.22 1.55 1.38
N ASN A 58 -8.45 1.70 0.08
CA ASN A 58 -8.86 0.59 -0.77
C ASN A 58 -7.81 -0.52 -0.82
N ILE A 59 -6.53 -0.16 -0.85
CA ILE A 59 -5.45 -1.14 -0.83
C ILE A 59 -5.41 -1.87 0.52
N ILE A 60 -5.53 -1.15 1.64
CA ILE A 60 -5.57 -1.77 2.97
C ILE A 60 -6.79 -2.69 3.09
N ALA A 61 -7.95 -2.26 2.57
CA ALA A 61 -9.15 -3.09 2.56
C ALA A 61 -8.93 -4.40 1.78
N GLU A 62 -8.20 -4.33 0.66
CA GLU A 62 -7.83 -5.52 -0.11
C GLU A 62 -6.98 -6.48 0.73
N PHE A 63 -5.98 -5.96 1.43
CA PHE A 63 -5.17 -6.79 2.33
C PHE A 63 -6.02 -7.45 3.42
N LEU A 64 -6.96 -6.70 4.02
CA LEU A 64 -7.86 -7.25 5.03
C LEU A 64 -8.73 -8.38 4.47
N SER A 65 -9.23 -8.19 3.24
CA SER A 65 -10.14 -9.17 2.62
C SER A 65 -9.43 -10.46 2.22
N THR A 66 -8.12 -10.42 2.00
CA THR A 66 -7.35 -11.58 1.54
C THR A 66 -6.55 -12.26 2.65
N LEU A 67 -6.64 -11.80 3.89
CA LEU A 67 -5.98 -12.44 5.02
C LEU A 67 -6.53 -13.86 5.23
N ASP A 68 -5.62 -14.82 5.36
CA ASP A 68 -5.98 -16.21 5.64
C ASP A 68 -5.88 -16.46 7.15
N HIS A 69 -7.03 -16.46 7.81
CA HIS A 69 -7.12 -16.56 9.27
C HIS A 69 -6.77 -17.94 9.84
N LYS A 70 -6.51 -18.92 8.99
CA LYS A 70 -6.00 -20.20 9.48
C LYS A 70 -4.56 -20.09 9.98
N TYR A 71 -3.83 -19.04 9.58
CA TYR A 71 -2.49 -18.78 10.10
C TYR A 71 -2.57 -17.89 11.34
N PRO A 72 -1.90 -18.28 12.46
CA PRO A 72 -1.97 -17.49 13.70
C PRO A 72 -1.54 -16.02 13.54
N VAL A 73 -0.57 -15.76 12.66
CA VAL A 73 -0.04 -14.42 12.42
C VAL A 73 -1.06 -13.48 11.77
N ALA A 74 -2.13 -14.04 11.15
CA ALA A 74 -3.14 -13.22 10.49
C ALA A 74 -3.81 -12.22 11.43
N LYS A 75 -3.99 -12.58 12.71
CA LYS A 75 -4.59 -11.68 13.68
C LYS A 75 -3.73 -10.44 13.92
N ASP A 76 -2.42 -10.61 13.93
CA ASP A 76 -1.48 -9.49 14.10
C ASP A 76 -1.54 -8.55 12.90
N PHE A 77 -1.58 -9.10 11.68
CA PHE A 77 -1.73 -8.29 10.47
C PHE A 77 -3.08 -7.57 10.44
N GLU A 78 -4.15 -8.26 10.83
CA GLU A 78 -5.48 -7.65 10.92
C GLU A 78 -5.47 -6.44 11.84
N ASN A 79 -4.85 -6.57 13.02
CA ASN A 79 -4.74 -5.47 13.98
C ASN A 79 -4.00 -4.27 13.40
N VAL A 80 -2.90 -4.51 12.70
CA VAL A 80 -2.12 -3.43 12.06
C VAL A 80 -2.95 -2.76 10.96
N TYR A 81 -3.59 -3.54 10.10
CA TYR A 81 -4.40 -2.98 9.01
C TYR A 81 -5.58 -2.17 9.55
N ASN A 82 -6.25 -2.65 10.58
CA ASN A 82 -7.35 -1.91 11.20
C ASN A 82 -6.85 -0.60 11.84
N TYR A 83 -5.69 -0.63 12.48
CA TYR A 83 -5.06 0.58 13.01
C TYR A 83 -4.80 1.59 11.89
N LEU A 84 -4.23 1.13 10.77
CA LEU A 84 -3.96 2.01 9.63
C LEU A 84 -5.25 2.60 9.05
N MET A 85 -6.32 1.80 8.97
CA MET A 85 -7.63 2.30 8.50
C MET A 85 -8.14 3.41 9.41
N ASP A 86 -8.03 3.24 10.73
CA ASP A 86 -8.45 4.27 11.70
C ASP A 86 -7.62 5.55 11.51
N ARG A 87 -6.32 5.42 11.34
CA ARG A 87 -5.44 6.58 11.13
C ARG A 87 -5.73 7.28 9.80
N LEU A 88 -5.98 6.52 8.75
CA LEU A 88 -6.32 7.08 7.44
C LEU A 88 -7.64 7.86 7.50
N LEU A 89 -8.63 7.32 8.20
CA LEU A 89 -9.91 8.01 8.39
C LEU A 89 -9.70 9.35 9.09
N GLU A 90 -8.94 9.35 10.17
CA GLU A 90 -8.65 10.58 10.91
C GLU A 90 -7.86 11.57 10.07
N ALA A 91 -6.83 11.10 9.36
CA ALA A 91 -6.02 11.93 8.47
C ALA A 91 -6.91 12.60 7.41
N ASN A 92 -7.87 11.86 6.87
CA ASN A 92 -8.76 12.39 5.84
C ASN A 92 -9.75 13.42 6.41
N LEU A 93 -10.30 13.16 7.59
CA LEU A 93 -11.23 14.10 8.23
C LEU A 93 -10.56 15.42 8.57
N LYS A 94 -9.34 15.37 9.07
CA LYS A 94 -8.59 16.55 9.51
C LYS A 94 -7.67 17.14 8.43
N LYS A 95 -7.44 16.38 7.34
CA LYS A 95 -6.41 16.69 6.35
C LYS A 95 -5.06 16.91 7.01
N ASP A 96 -4.69 15.98 7.90
CA ASP A 96 -3.50 16.04 8.73
C ASP A 96 -2.38 15.22 8.10
N LYS A 97 -1.36 15.93 7.57
CA LYS A 97 -0.25 15.26 6.89
C LYS A 97 0.64 14.45 7.84
N GLU A 98 0.74 14.86 9.11
CA GLU A 98 1.57 14.14 10.08
C GLU A 98 1.02 12.75 10.36
N ILE A 99 -0.32 12.60 10.36
CA ILE A 99 -0.93 11.28 10.48
C ILE A 99 -0.60 10.43 9.25
N LEU A 100 -0.64 11.03 8.07
CA LEU A 100 -0.25 10.33 6.83
C LEU A 100 1.23 9.93 6.83
N GLU A 101 2.10 10.76 7.41
CA GLU A 101 3.52 10.42 7.54
C GLU A 101 3.71 9.21 8.44
N GLU A 102 2.93 9.08 9.50
CA GLU A 102 2.92 7.89 10.35
C GLU A 102 2.50 6.65 9.55
N VAL A 103 1.40 6.77 8.81
CA VAL A 103 0.91 5.67 7.95
C VAL A 103 1.98 5.28 6.93
N LEU A 104 2.62 6.27 6.31
CA LEU A 104 3.66 6.06 5.32
C LEU A 104 4.84 5.26 5.89
N LYS A 105 5.23 5.58 7.12
CA LYS A 105 6.30 4.87 7.80
C LYS A 105 5.96 3.38 7.98
N HIS A 106 4.75 3.08 8.40
CA HIS A 106 4.28 1.70 8.53
C HIS A 106 4.25 0.98 7.18
N LEU A 107 3.76 1.64 6.14
CA LEU A 107 3.71 1.06 4.80
C LEU A 107 5.11 0.71 4.28
N ARG A 108 6.07 1.59 4.49
CA ARG A 108 7.47 1.34 4.08
C ARG A 108 8.06 0.16 4.82
N THR A 109 7.81 0.07 6.13
CA THR A 109 8.28 -1.07 6.94
C THR A 109 7.69 -2.37 6.42
N MET A 110 6.39 -2.39 6.14
CA MET A 110 5.70 -3.57 5.63
C MET A 110 6.23 -3.98 4.25
N ARG A 111 6.45 -3.00 3.36
CA ARG A 111 7.04 -3.25 2.05
C ARG A 111 8.42 -3.88 2.18
N ASP A 112 9.26 -3.32 3.02
CA ASP A 112 10.64 -3.80 3.18
C ASP A 112 10.66 -5.21 3.78
N THR A 113 9.79 -5.48 4.74
CA THR A 113 9.64 -6.82 5.31
C THR A 113 9.19 -7.81 4.24
N TRP A 114 8.24 -7.41 3.39
CA TRP A 114 7.76 -8.27 2.31
C TRP A 114 8.86 -8.58 1.30
N LYS A 115 9.68 -7.58 0.96
CA LYS A 115 10.83 -7.80 0.08
C LYS A 115 11.80 -8.83 0.65
N GLU A 116 12.06 -8.77 1.95
CA GLU A 116 12.92 -9.76 2.61
C GLU A 116 12.32 -11.18 2.52
N VAL A 117 11.01 -11.30 2.74
CA VAL A 117 10.31 -12.58 2.60
C VAL A 117 10.45 -13.12 1.18
N MET A 118 10.29 -12.28 0.17
CA MET A 118 10.44 -12.68 -1.22
C MET A 118 11.86 -13.16 -1.53
N GLU A 119 12.86 -12.45 -1.04
CA GLU A 119 14.27 -12.83 -1.25
C GLU A 119 14.61 -14.16 -0.58
N ARG A 120 14.15 -14.37 0.66
CA ARG A 120 14.35 -15.64 1.37
C ARG A 120 13.73 -16.81 0.61
N ASN A 121 12.54 -16.61 0.05
CA ASN A 121 11.85 -17.66 -0.71
C ASN A 121 12.60 -18.00 -2.00
N LYS A 122 13.18 -17.00 -2.68
CA LYS A 122 14.02 -17.22 -3.86
C LYS A 122 15.26 -18.05 -3.51
N THR A 123 15.93 -17.71 -2.41
CA THR A 123 17.11 -18.42 -1.95
C THR A 123 16.80 -19.88 -1.63
N LYS A 124 15.68 -20.13 -0.94
CA LYS A 124 15.23 -21.49 -0.65
C LYS A 124 14.97 -22.32 -1.90
N LYS A 125 14.38 -21.70 -2.94
CA LYS A 125 14.10 -22.38 -4.21
C LYS A 125 15.37 -22.66 -5.01
N ALA A 126 16.40 -21.82 -4.86
CA ALA A 126 17.68 -22.01 -5.56
C ALA A 126 18.53 -23.13 -4.95
N ASN A 127 18.27 -23.49 -3.70
CA ASN A 127 18.97 -24.54 -2.99
C ASN A 127 18.21 -25.87 -3.06
#